data_1765d83dbe382ace41a1be29151ffd79
#
_entry.id   1765d83dbe382ace41a1be29151ffd79
#
_cell.length_a   1.000
_cell.length_b   1.000
_cell.length_c   1.000
_cell.angle_alpha   90.00
_cell.angle_beta   90.00
_cell.angle_gamma   90.00
#
_symmetry.space_group_name_H-M   'P 1'
#
loop_
_entity.id
_entity.type
_entity.pdbx_description
1 polymer ?
#
loop_
_entity_poly.entity_id
_entity_poly.type
_entity_poly.pdbx_seq_one_letter_code
_entity_poly.pdbx_strand_id
1 'polypeptide(L)'
;MGKDKEILDNITEKEYEHGFVTNVEQEFIPKGLNEDIIRLISSKKDEPEWMLEFRLEAFRRWQKMTLPTWAHLDIPEIDFQDIIYYAAPKKDEDRPKEIDPELEKTFDKLGIPIHERAALAGVAVDAVFDSVSVTTTFRAALAEKGIIFCSFSEAVKEHPDLVRKYLASVVPVGDNFYAALNSAVFSDGSFVYIPKGV
;
A
#
# COMPACT_ATOMS: atom_id res chain seq x y z
N MET A 1 -6.04 10.99 -39.40
CA MET A 1 -4.76 11.11 -38.65
C MET A 1 -4.63 12.40 -37.86
N GLY A 2 -5.39 13.49 -38.14
CA GLY A 2 -5.27 14.75 -37.37
C GLY A 2 -6.03 14.76 -36.03
N LYS A 3 -7.26 14.23 -36.00
CA LYS A 3 -8.11 14.25 -34.79
C LYS A 3 -7.60 13.38 -33.64
N ASP A 4 -7.03 12.22 -33.95
CA ASP A 4 -6.55 11.30 -32.93
C ASP A 4 -5.27 11.85 -32.25
N LYS A 5 -4.44 12.58 -33.02
CA LYS A 5 -3.27 13.25 -32.46
C LYS A 5 -3.67 14.43 -31.57
N GLU A 6 -4.66 15.23 -31.98
CA GLU A 6 -5.19 16.34 -31.22
C GLU A 6 -5.87 15.90 -29.90
N ILE A 7 -6.50 14.72 -29.90
CA ILE A 7 -7.08 14.09 -28.69
C ILE A 7 -5.94 13.61 -27.77
N LEU A 8 -4.90 12.97 -28.30
CA LEU A 8 -3.76 12.53 -27.55
C LEU A 8 -2.96 13.69 -26.94
N ASP A 9 -2.71 14.74 -27.74
CA ASP A 9 -2.02 15.94 -27.27
C ASP A 9 -2.83 16.65 -26.17
N ASN A 10 -4.17 16.72 -26.30
CA ASN A 10 -5.05 17.26 -25.26
C ASN A 10 -5.08 16.41 -23.97
N ILE A 11 -4.87 15.11 -24.06
CA ILE A 11 -4.83 14.22 -22.88
C ILE A 11 -3.46 14.32 -22.20
N THR A 12 -2.37 14.46 -22.97
CA THR A 12 -1.01 14.55 -22.45
C THR A 12 -0.64 15.94 -21.95
N GLU A 13 -1.28 17.01 -22.48
CA GLU A 13 -1.07 18.40 -22.04
C GLU A 13 -2.02 18.85 -20.93
N LYS A 14 -3.08 18.09 -20.64
CA LYS A 14 -3.93 18.37 -19.47
C LYS A 14 -3.10 18.14 -18.20
N GLU A 15 -2.91 19.22 -17.43
CA GLU A 15 -2.50 19.07 -16.04
C GLU A 15 -3.43 18.05 -15.37
N TYR A 16 -2.85 17.09 -14.66
CA TYR A 16 -3.59 16.09 -13.91
C TYR A 16 -4.57 16.80 -12.97
N GLU A 17 -5.87 16.63 -13.20
CA GLU A 17 -6.93 17.38 -12.52
C GLU A 17 -6.87 17.26 -10.97
N HIS A 18 -6.28 16.19 -10.48
CA HIS A 18 -6.02 15.94 -9.07
C HIS A 18 -4.56 16.15 -8.68
N GLY A 19 -3.73 16.72 -9.58
CA GLY A 19 -2.32 17.00 -9.32
C GLY A 19 -2.16 18.04 -8.21
N PHE A 20 -1.82 17.58 -7.02
CA PHE A 20 -1.51 18.43 -5.87
C PHE A 20 -0.43 17.77 -5.02
N VAL A 21 0.30 18.59 -4.29
CA VAL A 21 1.25 18.12 -3.28
C VAL A 21 0.59 18.21 -1.93
N THR A 22 0.55 17.11 -1.20
CA THR A 22 0.08 17.10 0.19
C THR A 22 1.20 17.62 1.08
N ASN A 23 0.96 18.71 1.79
CA ASN A 23 1.96 19.34 2.67
C ASN A 23 1.92 18.72 4.07
N VAL A 24 2.25 17.43 4.15
CA VAL A 24 2.34 16.67 5.41
C VAL A 24 3.81 16.34 5.65
N GLU A 25 4.29 16.58 6.86
CA GLU A 25 5.63 16.16 7.26
C GLU A 25 5.71 14.64 7.29
N GLN A 26 6.69 14.10 6.59
CA GLN A 26 6.90 12.66 6.44
C GLN A 26 8.24 12.22 7.06
N GLU A 27 8.25 11.00 7.56
CA GLU A 27 9.45 10.27 7.92
C GLU A 27 9.81 9.33 6.77
N PHE A 28 11.06 9.37 6.31
CA PHE A 28 11.59 8.50 5.28
C PHE A 28 12.67 7.60 5.83
N ILE A 29 12.75 6.37 5.33
CA ILE A 29 13.94 5.53 5.51
C ILE A 29 14.97 5.86 4.42
N PRO A 30 16.25 5.47 4.59
CA PRO A 30 17.27 5.65 3.57
C PRO A 30 16.89 5.00 2.23
N LYS A 31 17.38 5.58 1.13
CA LYS A 31 17.27 5.00 -0.21
C LYS A 31 18.01 3.67 -0.31
N GLY A 32 17.59 2.88 -1.26
CA GLY A 32 18.18 1.59 -1.60
C GLY A 32 17.50 0.41 -0.96
N LEU A 33 17.85 -0.79 -1.42
CA LEU A 33 17.23 -2.03 -1.01
C LEU A 33 18.29 -3.07 -0.64
N ASN A 34 18.29 -3.45 0.63
CA ASN A 34 19.13 -4.50 1.21
C ASN A 34 18.40 -5.13 2.41
N GLU A 35 18.97 -6.16 3.03
CA GLU A 35 18.33 -6.81 4.19
C GLU A 35 18.11 -5.86 5.38
N ASP A 36 18.99 -4.87 5.59
CA ASP A 36 18.84 -3.91 6.70
C ASP A 36 17.63 -2.99 6.49
N ILE A 37 17.42 -2.54 5.26
CA ILE A 37 16.21 -1.76 4.88
C ILE A 37 14.94 -2.59 5.11
N ILE A 38 14.94 -3.87 4.74
CA ILE A 38 13.79 -4.75 4.97
C ILE A 38 13.53 -4.96 6.45
N ARG A 39 14.56 -5.16 7.25
CA ARG A 39 14.46 -5.25 8.72
C ARG A 39 13.92 -3.94 9.31
N LEU A 40 14.37 -2.81 8.78
CA LEU A 40 13.89 -1.50 9.21
C LEU A 40 12.41 -1.30 8.89
N ILE A 41 11.93 -1.67 7.68
CA ILE A 41 10.51 -1.66 7.32
C ILE A 41 9.70 -2.51 8.30
N SER A 42 10.12 -3.76 8.51
CA SER A 42 9.44 -4.69 9.42
C SER A 42 9.40 -4.16 10.86
N SER A 43 10.48 -3.57 11.34
CA SER A 43 10.55 -2.92 12.66
C SER A 43 9.61 -1.71 12.76
N LYS A 44 9.56 -0.84 11.75
CA LYS A 44 8.63 0.31 11.71
C LYS A 44 7.17 -0.12 11.74
N LYS A 45 6.85 -1.29 11.18
CA LYS A 45 5.52 -1.90 11.16
C LYS A 45 5.22 -2.74 12.41
N ASP A 46 6.21 -2.94 13.30
CA ASP A 46 6.11 -3.82 14.47
C ASP A 46 5.58 -5.21 14.07
N GLU A 47 6.20 -5.79 13.05
CA GLU A 47 5.80 -7.08 12.50
C GLU A 47 6.37 -8.25 13.31
N PRO A 48 5.63 -9.38 13.40
CA PRO A 48 6.15 -10.60 14.00
C PRO A 48 7.27 -11.22 13.15
N GLU A 49 8.16 -11.99 13.79
CA GLU A 49 9.33 -12.63 13.18
C GLU A 49 9.02 -13.35 11.86
N TRP A 50 7.91 -14.10 11.80
CA TRP A 50 7.53 -14.84 10.59
C TRP A 50 7.27 -13.94 9.38
N MET A 51 6.81 -12.71 9.60
CA MET A 51 6.57 -11.76 8.53
C MET A 51 7.89 -11.17 8.02
N LEU A 52 8.83 -10.91 8.92
CA LEU A 52 10.19 -10.51 8.56
C LEU A 52 10.89 -11.62 7.74
N GLU A 53 10.77 -12.88 8.17
CA GLU A 53 11.33 -14.02 7.43
C GLU A 53 10.75 -14.13 6.01
N PHE A 54 9.43 -13.97 5.87
CA PHE A 54 8.75 -13.93 4.56
C PHE A 54 9.35 -12.84 3.66
N ARG A 55 9.54 -11.62 4.17
CA ARG A 55 10.13 -10.50 3.44
C ARG A 55 11.57 -10.77 3.01
N LEU A 56 12.38 -11.28 3.91
CA LEU A 56 13.79 -11.60 3.63
C LEU A 56 13.92 -12.72 2.59
N GLU A 57 13.06 -13.75 2.65
CA GLU A 57 13.03 -14.79 1.62
C GLU A 57 12.63 -14.21 0.25
N ALA A 58 11.62 -13.33 0.23
CA ALA A 58 11.18 -12.65 -1.00
C ALA A 58 12.32 -11.81 -1.61
N PHE A 59 13.04 -11.06 -0.78
CA PHE A 59 14.20 -10.27 -1.21
C PHE A 59 15.32 -11.14 -1.81
N ARG A 60 15.68 -12.23 -1.13
CA ARG A 60 16.71 -13.16 -1.63
C ARG A 60 16.31 -13.85 -2.95
N ARG A 61 15.02 -14.06 -3.17
CA ARG A 61 14.50 -14.52 -4.47
C ARG A 61 14.60 -13.43 -5.52
N TRP A 62 14.16 -12.22 -5.19
CA TRP A 62 14.24 -11.07 -6.08
C TRP A 62 15.66 -10.81 -6.59
N GLN A 63 16.67 -10.88 -5.72
CA GLN A 63 18.08 -10.71 -6.10
C GLN A 63 18.58 -11.71 -7.17
N LYS A 64 17.90 -12.84 -7.32
CA LYS A 64 18.24 -13.89 -8.31
C LYS A 64 17.41 -13.79 -9.58
N MET A 65 16.46 -12.87 -9.63
CA MET A 65 15.57 -12.67 -10.77
C MET A 65 16.08 -11.55 -11.67
N THR A 66 15.65 -11.60 -12.92
CA THR A 66 15.88 -10.53 -13.90
C THR A 66 14.57 -9.88 -14.28
N LEU A 67 14.65 -8.63 -14.70
CA LEU A 67 13.49 -7.93 -15.27
C LEU A 67 12.94 -8.70 -16.46
N PRO A 68 11.61 -8.81 -16.58
CA PRO A 68 11.00 -9.46 -17.73
C PRO A 68 11.23 -8.65 -19.00
N THR A 69 11.68 -9.31 -20.07
CA THR A 69 12.00 -8.70 -21.37
C THR A 69 11.03 -9.08 -22.49
N TRP A 70 9.98 -9.83 -22.17
CA TRP A 70 9.02 -10.33 -23.15
C TRP A 70 8.03 -9.30 -23.67
N ALA A 71 7.82 -8.19 -22.95
CA ALA A 71 6.93 -7.12 -23.36
C ALA A 71 7.61 -6.24 -24.43
N HIS A 72 6.88 -5.88 -25.48
CA HIS A 72 7.31 -4.92 -26.48
C HIS A 72 7.17 -3.48 -25.97
N LEU A 73 7.85 -3.17 -24.89
CA LEU A 73 7.85 -1.86 -24.25
C LEU A 73 9.29 -1.38 -24.12
N ASP A 74 9.51 -0.11 -24.42
CA ASP A 74 10.77 0.56 -24.13
C ASP A 74 10.64 1.18 -22.72
N ILE A 75 11.06 0.40 -21.73
CA ILE A 75 11.01 0.81 -20.33
C ILE A 75 12.39 1.35 -19.98
N PRO A 76 12.49 2.61 -19.51
CA PRO A 76 13.78 3.18 -19.07
C PRO A 76 14.35 2.35 -17.93
N GLU A 77 15.67 2.33 -17.82
CA GLU A 77 16.37 1.65 -16.73
C GLU A 77 15.93 2.21 -15.38
N ILE A 78 15.52 1.32 -14.48
CA ILE A 78 15.10 1.68 -13.12
C ILE A 78 16.24 1.36 -12.17
N ASP A 79 16.77 2.38 -11.51
CA ASP A 79 17.72 2.20 -10.42
C ASP A 79 16.97 1.90 -9.10
N PHE A 80 16.86 0.62 -8.76
CA PHE A 80 16.23 0.16 -7.51
C PHE A 80 17.00 0.57 -6.25
N GLN A 81 18.22 1.09 -6.38
CA GLN A 81 18.98 1.62 -5.25
C GLN A 81 18.74 3.12 -5.02
N ASP A 82 18.12 3.83 -5.97
CA ASP A 82 17.72 5.23 -5.83
C ASP A 82 16.24 5.42 -5.43
N ILE A 83 15.61 4.39 -4.87
CA ILE A 83 14.21 4.40 -4.44
C ILE A 83 14.12 4.39 -2.91
N ILE A 84 13.17 5.15 -2.37
CA ILE A 84 12.74 5.09 -0.97
C ILE A 84 11.59 4.10 -0.88
N TYR A 85 11.76 3.03 -0.08
CA TYR A 85 10.79 1.93 0.02
C TYR A 85 9.79 2.05 1.17
N TYR A 86 9.94 3.07 2.02
CA TYR A 86 9.01 3.35 3.11
C TYR A 86 8.98 4.84 3.41
N ALA A 87 7.77 5.38 3.49
CA ALA A 87 7.49 6.72 3.98
C ALA A 87 6.24 6.66 4.87
N ALA A 88 6.20 7.47 5.90
CA ALA A 88 5.03 7.60 6.76
C ALA A 88 4.85 9.05 7.21
N PRO A 89 3.60 9.52 7.39
CA PRO A 89 3.36 10.79 8.05
C PRO A 89 3.98 10.77 9.45
N LYS A 90 4.62 11.87 9.84
CA LYS A 90 5.07 12.00 11.23
C LYS A 90 3.84 12.01 12.14
N LYS A 91 3.89 11.20 13.20
CA LYS A 91 2.85 11.22 14.24
C LYS A 91 2.96 12.53 15.01
N ASP A 92 1.87 13.26 15.08
CA ASP A 92 1.73 14.36 16.04
C ASP A 92 1.49 13.72 17.42
N GLU A 93 2.46 13.84 18.33
CA GLU A 93 2.38 13.26 19.68
C GLU A 93 1.22 13.87 20.49
N ASP A 94 0.83 15.10 20.16
CA ASP A 94 -0.26 15.82 20.83
C ASP A 94 -1.65 15.40 20.28
N ARG A 95 -1.72 14.72 19.12
CA ARG A 95 -2.98 14.27 18.47
C ARG A 95 -2.98 12.82 18.02
N PRO A 96 -2.70 11.85 18.89
CA PRO A 96 -2.43 10.47 18.46
C PRO A 96 -3.64 9.71 17.89
N LYS A 97 -4.84 10.29 17.88
CA LYS A 97 -6.10 9.63 17.47
C LYS A 97 -6.87 10.36 16.36
N GLU A 98 -6.44 11.53 15.96
CA GLU A 98 -7.12 12.31 14.92
C GLU A 98 -6.32 12.25 13.61
N ILE A 99 -7.03 12.19 12.50
CA ILE A 99 -6.40 12.29 11.17
C ILE A 99 -5.88 13.71 11.02
N ASP A 100 -4.67 13.86 10.48
CA ASP A 100 -4.11 15.17 10.17
C ASP A 100 -5.08 15.93 9.24
N PRO A 101 -5.45 17.19 9.55
CA PRO A 101 -6.38 17.97 8.74
C PRO A 101 -5.93 18.17 7.27
N GLU A 102 -4.63 18.17 6.98
CA GLU A 102 -4.13 18.25 5.61
C GLU A 102 -4.30 16.93 4.86
N LEU A 103 -4.17 15.79 5.57
CA LEU A 103 -4.54 14.48 5.03
C LEU A 103 -6.03 14.37 4.76
N GLU A 104 -6.86 14.83 5.68
CA GLU A 104 -8.32 14.85 5.50
C GLU A 104 -8.72 15.64 4.24
N LYS A 105 -8.18 16.86 4.08
CA LYS A 105 -8.38 17.66 2.86
C LYS A 105 -7.91 16.96 1.58
N THR A 106 -6.84 16.19 1.68
CA THR A 106 -6.30 15.43 0.55
C THR A 106 -7.28 14.34 0.14
N PHE A 107 -7.81 13.58 1.09
CA PHE A 107 -8.82 12.55 0.81
C PHE A 107 -10.13 13.16 0.27
N ASP A 108 -10.56 14.30 0.82
CA ASP A 108 -11.73 15.03 0.30
C ASP A 108 -11.56 15.45 -1.16
N LYS A 109 -10.38 15.99 -1.53
CA LYS A 109 -10.06 16.34 -2.92
C LYS A 109 -10.10 15.14 -3.86
N LEU A 110 -9.69 13.98 -3.38
CA LEU A 110 -9.72 12.71 -4.12
C LEU A 110 -11.11 12.06 -4.13
N GLY A 111 -12.08 12.61 -3.41
CA GLY A 111 -13.42 12.04 -3.27
C GLY A 111 -13.44 10.73 -2.47
N ILE A 112 -12.45 10.52 -1.59
CA ILE A 112 -12.34 9.33 -0.75
C ILE A 112 -13.09 9.59 0.56
N PRO A 113 -14.19 8.87 0.85
CA PRO A 113 -14.98 9.08 2.07
C PRO A 113 -14.27 8.43 3.26
N ILE A 114 -13.55 9.22 4.06
CA ILE A 114 -12.85 8.74 5.26
C ILE A 114 -13.74 8.77 6.52
N HIS A 115 -14.89 9.42 6.48
CA HIS A 115 -15.86 9.41 7.56
C HIS A 115 -17.06 8.54 7.25
N GLU A 116 -17.50 7.75 8.21
CA GLU A 116 -18.70 6.90 8.06
C GLU A 116 -19.94 7.70 7.65
N ARG A 117 -20.05 8.97 8.06
CA ARG A 117 -21.14 9.86 7.66
C ARG A 117 -21.11 10.26 6.18
N ALA A 118 -19.93 10.38 5.60
CA ALA A 118 -19.77 10.63 4.15
C ALA A 118 -19.99 9.35 3.33
N ALA A 119 -19.86 8.20 3.95
CA ALA A 119 -20.11 6.89 3.35
C ALA A 119 -21.59 6.48 3.29
N LEU A 120 -22.53 7.43 3.24
CA LEU A 120 -23.97 7.20 2.96
C LEU A 120 -24.22 6.40 1.67
N ALA A 121 -23.16 6.20 0.86
CA ALA A 121 -23.19 5.34 -0.32
C ALA A 121 -23.02 3.84 0.00
N GLY A 122 -22.87 3.44 1.27
CA GLY A 122 -22.71 2.02 1.65
C GLY A 122 -21.35 1.39 1.28
N VAL A 123 -20.33 2.22 1.10
CA VAL A 123 -18.96 1.75 0.75
C VAL A 123 -18.09 1.77 2.00
N ALA A 124 -17.51 0.61 2.34
CA ALA A 124 -16.46 0.53 3.35
C ALA A 124 -15.10 0.88 2.71
N VAL A 125 -14.34 1.71 3.38
CA VAL A 125 -13.05 2.22 2.89
C VAL A 125 -11.96 1.95 3.93
N ASP A 126 -10.82 1.44 3.46
CA ASP A 126 -9.56 1.45 4.17
C ASP A 126 -8.63 2.43 3.45
N ALA A 127 -8.36 3.56 4.09
CA ALA A 127 -7.58 4.63 3.49
C ALA A 127 -6.11 4.52 3.92
N VAL A 128 -5.25 4.37 2.94
CA VAL A 128 -3.80 4.27 3.12
C VAL A 128 -3.13 5.53 2.58
N PHE A 129 -2.23 6.11 3.36
CA PHE A 129 -1.37 7.19 2.93
C PHE A 129 0.10 6.76 3.07
N ASP A 130 0.84 6.79 1.96
CA ASP A 130 2.18 6.23 1.86
C ASP A 130 2.25 4.78 2.37
N SER A 131 3.01 4.54 3.42
CA SER A 131 3.26 3.20 3.95
C SER A 131 2.38 2.82 5.15
N VAL A 132 1.36 3.61 5.48
CA VAL A 132 0.51 3.36 6.66
C VAL A 132 -0.97 3.52 6.35
N SER A 133 -1.81 2.64 6.94
CA SER A 133 -3.25 2.84 6.98
C SER A 133 -3.58 3.92 8.01
N VAL A 134 -4.40 4.89 7.61
CA VAL A 134 -4.82 6.02 8.44
C VAL A 134 -6.22 5.85 9.01
N THR A 135 -7.10 5.14 8.31
CA THR A 135 -8.46 4.87 8.80
C THR A 135 -9.12 3.71 8.05
N THR A 136 -9.96 2.96 8.76
CA THR A 136 -10.83 1.92 8.20
C THR A 136 -12.26 2.18 8.69
N THR A 137 -13.19 2.35 7.75
CA THR A 137 -14.60 2.66 8.05
C THR A 137 -15.44 1.39 8.21
N PHE A 138 -16.58 1.47 8.90
CA PHE A 138 -17.56 0.38 9.11
C PHE A 138 -17.02 -0.90 9.76
N ARG A 139 -15.83 -0.89 10.33
CA ARG A 139 -15.19 -2.07 10.94
C ARG A 139 -16.10 -2.79 11.94
N ALA A 140 -16.72 -2.04 12.86
CA ALA A 140 -17.60 -2.62 13.89
C ALA A 140 -18.85 -3.26 13.29
N ALA A 141 -19.53 -2.57 12.36
CA ALA A 141 -20.73 -3.07 11.71
C ALA A 141 -20.48 -4.33 10.86
N LEU A 142 -19.30 -4.42 10.23
CA LEU A 142 -18.88 -5.60 9.47
C LEU A 142 -18.51 -6.78 10.41
N ALA A 143 -17.86 -6.47 11.53
CA ALA A 143 -17.48 -7.46 12.53
C ALA A 143 -18.72 -8.16 13.17
N GLU A 144 -19.83 -7.45 13.36
CA GLU A 144 -21.11 -8.02 13.81
C GLU A 144 -21.63 -9.14 12.89
N LYS A 145 -21.26 -9.07 11.60
CA LYS A 145 -21.58 -10.09 10.60
C LYS A 145 -20.50 -11.15 10.44
N GLY A 146 -19.46 -11.10 11.26
CA GLY A 146 -18.29 -11.99 11.16
C GLY A 146 -17.34 -11.64 10.02
N ILE A 147 -17.50 -10.49 9.38
CA ILE A 147 -16.59 -10.01 8.32
C ILE A 147 -15.41 -9.29 8.96
N ILE A 148 -14.21 -9.67 8.57
CA ILE A 148 -12.99 -8.98 8.96
C ILE A 148 -12.67 -7.95 7.87
N PHE A 149 -12.57 -6.67 8.25
CA PHE A 149 -12.12 -5.60 7.40
C PHE A 149 -11.20 -4.68 8.20
N CYS A 150 -9.93 -4.72 7.89
CA CYS A 150 -8.90 -3.95 8.62
C CYS A 150 -7.69 -3.71 7.71
N SER A 151 -6.72 -2.91 8.19
CA SER A 151 -5.44 -2.80 7.51
C SER A 151 -4.70 -4.14 7.52
N PHE A 152 -3.82 -4.34 6.54
CA PHE A 152 -2.99 -5.55 6.50
C PHE A 152 -2.06 -5.62 7.72
N SER A 153 -1.54 -4.48 8.18
CA SER A 153 -0.72 -4.40 9.39
C SER A 153 -1.43 -4.89 10.66
N GLU A 154 -2.73 -4.60 10.78
CA GLU A 154 -3.55 -5.15 11.87
C GLU A 154 -3.79 -6.65 11.66
N ALA A 155 -4.13 -7.06 10.44
CA ALA A 155 -4.40 -8.47 10.14
C ALA A 155 -3.21 -9.38 10.46
N VAL A 156 -1.99 -8.93 10.20
CA VAL A 156 -0.74 -9.66 10.54
C VAL A 156 -0.65 -9.96 12.04
N LYS A 157 -1.15 -9.05 12.89
CA LYS A 157 -1.09 -9.16 14.36
C LYS A 157 -2.32 -9.87 14.94
N GLU A 158 -3.52 -9.51 14.47
CA GLU A 158 -4.78 -9.99 15.04
C GLU A 158 -5.28 -11.29 14.41
N HIS A 159 -4.91 -11.57 13.15
CA HIS A 159 -5.36 -12.72 12.37
C HIS A 159 -4.20 -13.46 11.67
N PRO A 160 -3.09 -13.77 12.36
CA PRO A 160 -1.87 -14.30 11.74
C PRO A 160 -2.09 -15.61 10.98
N ASP A 161 -3.00 -16.47 11.45
CA ASP A 161 -3.26 -17.76 10.80
C ASP A 161 -3.94 -17.59 9.44
N LEU A 162 -4.86 -16.63 9.32
CA LEU A 162 -5.51 -16.31 8.05
C LEU A 162 -4.50 -15.69 7.09
N VAL A 163 -3.70 -14.74 7.57
CA VAL A 163 -2.68 -14.10 6.75
C VAL A 163 -1.67 -15.14 6.25
N ARG A 164 -1.12 -15.97 7.12
CA ARG A 164 -0.18 -17.05 6.74
C ARG A 164 -0.78 -18.02 5.72
N LYS A 165 -2.06 -18.31 5.83
CA LYS A 165 -2.74 -19.23 4.91
C LYS A 165 -2.91 -18.65 3.51
N TYR A 166 -3.20 -17.35 3.40
CA TYR A 166 -3.63 -16.76 2.15
C TYR A 166 -2.59 -15.83 1.50
N LEU A 167 -1.65 -15.26 2.27
CA LEU A 167 -0.59 -14.42 1.73
C LEU A 167 0.23 -15.20 0.69
N ALA A 168 0.38 -14.59 -0.49
CA ALA A 168 1.09 -15.18 -1.62
C ALA A 168 0.58 -16.56 -2.09
N SER A 169 -0.67 -16.93 -1.75
CA SER A 169 -1.26 -18.21 -2.17
C SER A 169 -1.80 -18.20 -3.60
N VAL A 170 -2.16 -17.04 -4.13
CA VAL A 170 -2.67 -16.88 -5.51
C VAL A 170 -1.55 -16.41 -6.44
N VAL A 171 -0.83 -15.37 -6.07
CA VAL A 171 0.39 -14.94 -6.76
C VAL A 171 1.56 -15.25 -5.84
N PRO A 172 2.28 -16.35 -6.07
CA PRO A 172 3.40 -16.72 -5.20
C PRO A 172 4.57 -15.75 -5.36
N VAL A 173 5.37 -15.64 -4.30
CA VAL A 173 6.58 -14.78 -4.28
C VAL A 173 7.49 -15.01 -5.48
N GLY A 174 7.58 -16.24 -5.97
CA GLY A 174 8.44 -16.60 -7.09
C GLY A 174 7.80 -16.46 -8.48
N ASP A 175 6.60 -15.87 -8.60
CA ASP A 175 5.90 -15.76 -9.87
C ASP A 175 6.67 -14.90 -10.89
N ASN A 176 7.09 -13.72 -10.49
CA ASN A 176 7.89 -12.83 -11.32
C ASN A 176 8.70 -11.83 -10.48
N PHE A 177 9.56 -11.07 -11.16
CA PHE A 177 10.45 -10.07 -10.55
C PHE A 177 9.70 -9.07 -9.67
N TYR A 178 8.58 -8.52 -10.14
CA TYR A 178 7.82 -7.53 -9.40
C TYR A 178 7.01 -8.13 -8.25
N ALA A 179 6.52 -9.36 -8.40
CA ALA A 179 5.86 -10.08 -7.31
C ALA A 179 6.83 -10.32 -6.13
N ALA A 180 8.07 -10.71 -6.44
CA ALA A 180 9.12 -10.88 -5.45
C ALA A 180 9.51 -9.56 -4.78
N LEU A 181 9.71 -8.49 -5.56
CA LEU A 181 10.01 -7.15 -5.04
C LEU A 181 8.88 -6.66 -4.13
N ASN A 182 7.64 -6.69 -4.60
CA ASN A 182 6.49 -6.28 -3.80
C ASN A 182 6.38 -7.08 -2.50
N SER A 183 6.56 -8.39 -2.55
CA SER A 183 6.52 -9.25 -1.35
C SER A 183 7.60 -8.88 -0.32
N ALA A 184 8.74 -8.35 -0.76
CA ALA A 184 9.81 -7.91 0.12
C ALA A 184 9.52 -6.55 0.80
N VAL A 185 8.89 -5.61 0.06
CA VAL A 185 8.83 -4.19 0.49
C VAL A 185 7.43 -3.63 0.70
N PHE A 186 6.36 -4.35 0.40
CA PHE A 186 5.01 -3.80 0.62
C PHE A 186 4.85 -3.34 2.07
N SER A 187 4.16 -2.23 2.26
CA SER A 187 4.09 -1.58 3.56
C SER A 187 2.72 -1.69 4.22
N ASP A 188 1.66 -1.58 3.46
CA ASP A 188 0.30 -1.79 3.95
C ASP A 188 -0.65 -2.19 2.82
N GLY A 189 -1.90 -2.36 3.15
CA GLY A 189 -2.98 -2.72 2.26
C GLY A 189 -4.23 -3.06 3.05
N SER A 190 -5.29 -3.39 2.36
CA SER A 190 -6.55 -3.79 2.98
C SER A 190 -6.65 -5.30 3.11
N PHE A 191 -7.06 -5.77 4.26
CA PHE A 191 -7.39 -7.17 4.52
C PHE A 191 -8.90 -7.33 4.67
N VAL A 192 -9.47 -8.17 3.81
CA VAL A 192 -10.90 -8.47 3.82
C VAL A 192 -11.10 -9.98 3.87
N TYR A 193 -11.82 -10.45 4.88
CA TYR A 193 -12.22 -11.84 4.97
C TYR A 193 -13.73 -11.95 5.22
N ILE A 194 -14.43 -12.62 4.32
CA ILE A 194 -15.87 -12.85 4.39
C ILE A 194 -16.08 -14.35 4.62
N PRO A 195 -16.68 -14.75 5.75
CA PRO A 195 -16.98 -16.15 6.03
C PRO A 195 -17.98 -16.73 5.02
N LYS A 196 -17.93 -18.04 4.86
CA LYS A 196 -18.89 -18.74 3.98
C LYS A 196 -20.32 -18.58 4.51
N GLY A 197 -21.20 -18.11 3.63
CA GLY A 197 -22.65 -17.97 3.94
C GLY A 197 -23.06 -16.58 4.45
N VAL A 198 -22.12 -15.64 4.47
CA VAL A 198 -22.37 -14.23 4.79
C VAL A 198 -22.52 -13.43 3.52
#